data_b28692f2fd56912e39e09f981b3612a6
#
_entry.id   b28692f2fd56912e39e09f981b3612a6
#
_cell.length_a   1.000
_cell.length_b   1.000
_cell.length_c   1.000
_cell.angle_alpha   90.00
_cell.angle_beta   90.00
_cell.angle_gamma   90.00
#
_symmetry.space_group_name_H-M   'P 1'
#
loop_
_entity.id
_entity.type
_entity.pdbx_description
1 polymer ?
#
loop_
_entity_poly.entity_id
_entity_poly.type
_entity_poly.pdbx_seq_one_letter_code
_entity_poly.pdbx_strand_id
1 'polypeptide(L)'
;MRVEDDGEEDVVGVRVALVDDQQLVRAGFRMVIDSQPDLEVVVEAGDGVEALRLLRSTTVDVVLMDVRMPRMDGLAATAQLTAPDHAGASTPRVIVLTTFDLDEYVLAAIKAGASGFLLKDAPPEEMLAAIRTVQAGDAVIAPSSTRRLLEHLVTALPDDQAPAPSHPGLAELTDREREVLVLMARGRSNTEIAGDLFVAEATVKTHVGRVLSKLGARDRVQAVVTAYECGLVRPGT
;
A
#
# COMPACT_ATOMS: atom_id res chain seq x y z
N MET A 1 -27.84 43.48 -6.47
CA MET A 1 -27.24 42.45 -7.30
C MET A 1 -26.19 41.76 -6.41
N ARG A 2 -26.61 40.66 -5.76
CA ARG A 2 -25.72 39.86 -4.94
C ARG A 2 -24.90 39.01 -5.90
N VAL A 3 -23.59 39.10 -5.83
CA VAL A 3 -22.67 38.16 -6.43
C VAL A 3 -22.71 36.93 -5.53
N GLU A 4 -23.21 35.81 -6.06
CA GLU A 4 -23.12 34.54 -5.43
C GLU A 4 -21.63 34.15 -5.43
N ASP A 5 -21.08 34.03 -4.23
CA ASP A 5 -19.76 33.52 -3.98
C ASP A 5 -19.88 31.98 -4.18
N ASP A 6 -19.51 31.53 -5.38
CA ASP A 6 -19.36 30.12 -5.68
C ASP A 6 -18.20 29.63 -4.81
N GLY A 7 -18.55 29.02 -3.67
CA GLY A 7 -17.59 28.34 -2.83
C GLY A 7 -16.91 27.24 -3.63
N GLU A 8 -15.71 27.50 -4.13
CA GLU A 8 -14.76 26.46 -4.49
C GLU A 8 -14.56 25.60 -3.24
N GLU A 9 -15.23 24.46 -3.19
CA GLU A 9 -14.84 23.40 -2.26
C GLU A 9 -13.37 23.11 -2.58
N ASP A 10 -12.47 23.50 -1.67
CA ASP A 10 -11.07 23.10 -1.68
C ASP A 10 -11.04 21.57 -1.73
N VAL A 11 -10.95 21.02 -2.91
CA VAL A 11 -10.68 19.59 -3.10
C VAL A 11 -9.28 19.37 -2.54
N VAL A 12 -9.22 18.93 -1.29
CA VAL A 12 -7.97 18.59 -0.63
C VAL A 12 -7.33 17.47 -1.43
N GLY A 13 -6.45 17.85 -2.35
CA GLY A 13 -5.75 16.91 -3.23
C GLY A 13 -4.87 15.95 -2.42
N VAL A 14 -4.65 14.75 -2.94
CA VAL A 14 -3.74 13.77 -2.37
C VAL A 14 -2.30 14.29 -2.48
N ARG A 15 -1.63 14.46 -1.36
CA ARG A 15 -0.26 14.97 -1.30
C ARG A 15 0.74 13.85 -1.50
N VAL A 16 1.53 13.94 -2.54
CA VAL A 16 2.46 12.91 -2.97
C VAL A 16 3.90 13.34 -2.72
N ALA A 17 4.72 12.42 -2.22
CA ALA A 17 6.17 12.55 -2.20
C ALA A 17 6.79 11.67 -3.28
N LEU A 18 7.78 12.22 -4.02
CA LEU A 18 8.59 11.50 -5.00
C LEU A 18 10.00 11.31 -4.44
N VAL A 19 10.42 10.04 -4.30
CA VAL A 19 11.74 9.69 -3.78
C VAL A 19 12.44 8.76 -4.77
N ASP A 20 13.42 9.31 -5.50
CA ASP A 20 14.16 8.63 -6.57
C ASP A 20 15.49 9.34 -6.78
N ASP A 21 16.58 8.66 -7.02
CA ASP A 21 17.89 9.30 -7.23
C ASP A 21 18.02 9.93 -8.63
N GLN A 22 17.17 9.52 -9.59
CA GLN A 22 17.17 9.99 -10.96
C GLN A 22 16.28 11.23 -11.14
N GLN A 23 16.90 12.40 -11.24
CA GLN A 23 16.16 13.67 -11.39
C GLN A 23 15.20 13.69 -12.58
N LEU A 24 15.58 13.05 -13.71
CA LEU A 24 14.71 13.01 -14.91
C LEU A 24 13.45 12.18 -14.67
N VAL A 25 13.54 11.07 -13.92
CA VAL A 25 12.41 10.23 -13.54
C VAL A 25 11.48 11.01 -12.64
N ARG A 26 12.01 11.69 -11.61
CA ARG A 26 11.20 12.53 -10.72
C ARG A 26 10.46 13.62 -11.49
N ALA A 27 11.15 14.32 -12.40
CA ALA A 27 10.51 15.37 -13.22
C ALA A 27 9.39 14.82 -14.11
N GLY A 28 9.57 13.62 -14.68
CA GLY A 28 8.55 12.94 -15.47
C GLY A 28 7.32 12.57 -14.63
N PHE A 29 7.52 11.94 -13.48
CA PHE A 29 6.42 11.58 -12.57
C PHE A 29 5.70 12.80 -12.02
N ARG A 30 6.43 13.85 -11.65
CA ARG A 30 5.85 15.12 -11.22
C ARG A 30 4.90 15.70 -12.27
N MET A 31 5.36 15.76 -13.52
CA MET A 31 4.53 16.30 -14.62
C MET A 31 3.22 15.51 -14.77
N VAL A 32 3.27 14.19 -14.66
CA VAL A 32 2.10 13.32 -14.77
C VAL A 32 1.16 13.52 -13.58
N ILE A 33 1.69 13.55 -12.36
CA ILE A 33 0.91 13.67 -11.13
C ILE A 33 0.26 15.06 -11.03
N ASP A 34 1.04 16.12 -11.22
CA ASP A 34 0.56 17.51 -11.14
C ASP A 34 -0.41 17.88 -12.30
N SER A 35 -0.51 17.04 -13.34
CA SER A 35 -1.55 17.19 -14.38
C SER A 35 -2.94 16.79 -13.90
N GLN A 36 -3.06 16.14 -12.76
CA GLN A 36 -4.32 15.66 -12.20
C GLN A 36 -4.86 16.68 -11.17
N PRO A 37 -6.15 17.06 -11.22
CA PRO A 37 -6.68 18.06 -10.32
C PRO A 37 -6.80 17.61 -8.86
N ASP A 38 -6.74 16.31 -8.61
CA ASP A 38 -6.89 15.66 -7.30
C ASP A 38 -5.56 15.20 -6.68
N LEU A 39 -4.41 15.44 -7.33
CA LEU A 39 -3.09 15.02 -6.87
C LEU A 39 -2.10 16.17 -6.92
N GLU A 40 -1.17 16.23 -5.95
CA GLU A 40 -0.12 17.27 -5.90
C GLU A 40 1.19 16.68 -5.38
N VAL A 41 2.32 16.96 -6.06
CA VAL A 41 3.66 16.60 -5.56
C VAL A 41 4.15 17.69 -4.62
N VAL A 42 4.19 17.39 -3.32
CA VAL A 42 4.58 18.31 -2.26
C VAL A 42 6.02 18.11 -1.75
N VAL A 43 6.64 16.95 -2.01
CA VAL A 43 8.01 16.61 -1.62
C VAL A 43 8.72 15.91 -2.75
N GLU A 44 9.99 16.28 -2.99
CA GLU A 44 10.94 15.54 -3.80
C GLU A 44 12.21 15.27 -3.00
N ALA A 45 12.77 14.07 -3.10
CA ALA A 45 14.02 13.67 -2.48
C ALA A 45 14.84 12.76 -3.40
N GLY A 46 16.17 12.84 -3.30
CA GLY A 46 17.08 12.04 -4.09
C GLY A 46 17.57 10.77 -3.38
N ASP A 47 17.21 10.54 -2.14
CA ASP A 47 17.50 9.33 -1.35
C ASP A 47 16.67 9.24 -0.07
N GLY A 48 16.78 8.08 0.61
CA GLY A 48 16.01 7.81 1.82
C GLY A 48 16.30 8.74 3.00
N VAL A 49 17.56 9.20 3.16
CA VAL A 49 17.92 10.11 4.26
C VAL A 49 17.25 11.47 4.09
N GLU A 50 17.29 12.00 2.87
CA GLU A 50 16.64 13.26 2.53
C GLU A 50 15.12 13.14 2.65
N ALA A 51 14.54 12.04 2.16
CA ALA A 51 13.12 11.75 2.28
C ALA A 51 12.65 11.77 3.73
N LEU A 52 13.31 11.01 4.62
CA LEU A 52 12.97 10.96 6.04
C LEU A 52 13.05 12.33 6.72
N ARG A 53 14.03 13.16 6.32
CA ARG A 53 14.17 14.52 6.85
C ARG A 53 13.00 15.42 6.43
N LEU A 54 12.61 15.40 5.14
CA LEU A 54 11.54 16.23 4.60
C LEU A 54 10.16 15.81 5.09
N LEU A 55 9.92 14.50 5.17
CA LEU A 55 8.64 13.93 5.61
C LEU A 55 8.33 14.17 7.10
N ARG A 56 9.33 14.55 7.92
CA ARG A 56 9.09 14.96 9.31
C ARG A 56 8.38 16.31 9.44
N SER A 57 8.54 17.19 8.46
CA SER A 57 7.99 18.56 8.48
C SER A 57 6.89 18.80 7.45
N THR A 58 6.63 17.84 6.57
CA THR A 58 5.64 17.96 5.51
C THR A 58 4.67 16.81 5.61
N THR A 59 3.38 17.13 5.67
CA THR A 59 2.33 16.10 5.66
C THR A 59 2.17 15.57 4.24
N VAL A 60 2.30 14.25 4.10
CA VAL A 60 2.22 13.52 2.84
C VAL A 60 1.27 12.34 3.02
N ASP A 61 0.44 12.07 2.02
CA ASP A 61 -0.52 10.99 2.06
C ASP A 61 0.05 9.72 1.42
N VAL A 62 0.78 9.88 0.29
CA VAL A 62 1.39 8.78 -0.45
C VAL A 62 2.85 9.10 -0.81
N VAL A 63 3.75 8.15 -0.62
CA VAL A 63 5.16 8.23 -1.04
C VAL A 63 5.40 7.26 -2.18
N LEU A 64 5.87 7.73 -3.32
CA LEU A 64 6.45 6.90 -4.37
C LEU A 64 7.95 6.77 -4.08
N MET A 65 8.41 5.56 -3.77
CA MET A 65 9.75 5.28 -3.25
C MET A 65 10.53 4.35 -4.17
N ASP A 66 11.61 4.85 -4.77
CA ASP A 66 12.54 3.97 -5.48
C ASP A 66 13.25 3.02 -4.53
N VAL A 67 13.51 1.78 -4.97
CA VAL A 67 14.26 0.79 -4.20
C VAL A 67 15.73 1.18 -4.09
N ARG A 68 16.37 1.49 -5.23
CA ARG A 68 17.82 1.66 -5.28
C ARG A 68 18.23 3.12 -5.30
N MET A 69 18.70 3.60 -4.16
CA MET A 69 19.18 4.98 -4.00
C MET A 69 20.48 5.00 -3.21
N PRO A 70 21.32 6.05 -3.39
CA PRO A 70 22.54 6.24 -2.60
C PRO A 70 22.21 6.53 -1.14
N ARG A 71 23.18 6.39 -0.26
CA ARG A 71 23.15 6.68 1.18
C ARG A 71 22.17 5.78 1.97
N MET A 72 20.91 5.80 1.62
CA MET A 72 19.86 4.95 2.19
C MET A 72 18.92 4.49 1.08
N ASP A 73 18.75 3.18 0.94
CA ASP A 73 17.84 2.60 -0.02
C ASP A 73 16.37 2.79 0.39
N GLY A 74 15.47 2.59 -0.56
CA GLY A 74 14.05 2.81 -0.33
C GLY A 74 13.39 1.81 0.61
N LEU A 75 13.90 0.58 0.71
CA LEU A 75 13.37 -0.42 1.63
C LEU A 75 13.69 -0.05 3.08
N ALA A 76 14.94 0.39 3.34
CA ALA A 76 15.35 0.88 4.65
C ALA A 76 14.57 2.15 5.05
N ALA A 77 14.37 3.08 4.08
CA ALA A 77 13.56 4.27 4.31
C ALA A 77 12.10 3.93 4.60
N THR A 78 11.51 3.00 3.82
CA THR A 78 10.14 2.52 4.03
C THR A 78 9.97 1.92 5.41
N ALA A 79 10.88 1.03 5.84
CA ALA A 79 10.82 0.41 7.17
C ALA A 79 10.84 1.46 8.31
N GLN A 80 11.61 2.54 8.16
CA GLN A 80 11.62 3.62 9.15
C GLN A 80 10.33 4.46 9.12
N LEU A 81 9.79 4.78 7.93
CA LEU A 81 8.55 5.55 7.80
C LEU A 81 7.35 4.82 8.39
N THR A 82 7.37 3.50 8.33
CA THR A 82 6.25 2.64 8.71
C THR A 82 6.37 2.04 10.10
N ALA A 83 7.48 2.31 10.81
CA ALA A 83 7.71 1.83 12.16
C ALA A 83 6.64 2.35 13.14
N PRO A 84 6.18 1.53 14.12
CA PRO A 84 5.14 1.92 15.08
C PRO A 84 5.45 3.18 15.89
N ASP A 85 6.73 3.44 16.16
CA ASP A 85 7.19 4.59 16.94
C ASP A 85 7.04 5.93 16.19
N HIS A 86 6.75 5.90 14.89
CA HIS A 86 6.45 7.09 14.09
C HIS A 86 4.95 7.40 14.01
N ALA A 87 4.11 6.70 14.77
CA ALA A 87 2.65 6.78 14.77
C ALA A 87 2.05 8.06 15.40
N GLY A 88 2.73 9.20 15.34
CA GLY A 88 2.28 10.48 15.90
C GLY A 88 1.61 11.45 14.91
N ALA A 89 1.77 11.26 13.63
CA ALA A 89 1.09 11.96 12.56
C ALA A 89 0.66 10.91 11.54
N SER A 90 -0.35 11.17 10.74
CA SER A 90 -0.79 10.28 9.67
C SER A 90 0.42 9.67 8.93
N THR A 91 0.74 8.39 9.21
CA THR A 91 1.85 7.69 8.57
C THR A 91 1.54 7.58 7.08
N PRO A 92 2.39 8.12 6.18
CA PRO A 92 2.13 8.08 4.76
C PRO A 92 2.12 6.63 4.26
N ARG A 93 1.33 6.36 3.25
CA ARG A 93 1.35 5.08 2.56
C ARG A 93 2.48 5.05 1.55
N VAL A 94 3.20 3.95 1.46
CA VAL A 94 4.38 3.85 0.61
C VAL A 94 4.09 2.90 -0.56
N ILE A 95 4.24 3.39 -1.78
CA ILE A 95 4.30 2.59 -3.01
C ILE A 95 5.76 2.49 -3.42
N VAL A 96 6.29 1.28 -3.44
CA VAL A 96 7.66 1.04 -3.87
C VAL A 96 7.72 0.95 -5.39
N LEU A 97 8.68 1.68 -5.98
CA LEU A 97 8.95 1.68 -7.42
C LEU A 97 10.24 0.91 -7.72
N THR A 98 10.24 0.09 -8.76
CA THR A 98 11.45 -0.63 -9.20
C THR A 98 11.52 -0.74 -10.73
N THR A 99 12.73 -0.85 -11.25
CA THR A 99 12.95 -1.14 -12.68
C THR A 99 12.97 -2.64 -12.99
N PHE A 100 13.01 -3.50 -11.97
CA PHE A 100 13.14 -4.94 -12.14
C PHE A 100 12.04 -5.67 -11.38
N ASP A 101 11.45 -6.64 -12.05
CA ASP A 101 10.47 -7.59 -11.50
C ASP A 101 11.22 -8.70 -10.71
N LEU A 102 11.99 -8.28 -9.69
CA LEU A 102 12.71 -9.22 -8.84
C LEU A 102 11.86 -9.54 -7.61
N ASP A 103 11.40 -10.77 -7.55
CA ASP A 103 10.54 -11.31 -6.49
C ASP A 103 11.05 -11.02 -5.07
N GLU A 104 12.38 -10.98 -4.88
CA GLU A 104 13.01 -10.65 -3.60
C GLU A 104 12.72 -9.22 -3.12
N TYR A 105 12.55 -8.25 -4.04
CA TYR A 105 12.21 -6.87 -3.67
C TYR A 105 10.74 -6.71 -3.28
N VAL A 106 9.83 -7.46 -3.88
CA VAL A 106 8.41 -7.42 -3.54
C VAL A 106 8.21 -7.87 -2.10
N LEU A 107 8.80 -9.02 -1.72
CA LEU A 107 8.71 -9.53 -0.35
C LEU A 107 9.38 -8.59 0.66
N ALA A 108 10.56 -8.06 0.31
CA ALA A 108 11.28 -7.11 1.16
C ALA A 108 10.49 -5.80 1.35
N ALA A 109 9.86 -5.27 0.28
CA ALA A 109 9.02 -4.08 0.34
C ALA A 109 7.82 -4.28 1.28
N ILE A 110 7.17 -5.43 1.20
CA ILE A 110 6.03 -5.77 2.07
C ILE A 110 6.46 -5.89 3.53
N LYS A 111 7.57 -6.60 3.81
CA LYS A 111 8.14 -6.70 5.16
C LYS A 111 8.56 -5.33 5.70
N ALA A 112 9.06 -4.45 4.84
CA ALA A 112 9.34 -3.06 5.18
C ALA A 112 8.07 -2.22 5.40
N GLY A 113 6.89 -2.76 5.09
CA GLY A 113 5.61 -2.13 5.31
C GLY A 113 5.10 -1.29 4.12
N ALA A 114 5.53 -1.56 2.90
CA ALA A 114 4.94 -0.93 1.72
C ALA A 114 3.46 -1.29 1.56
N SER A 115 2.66 -0.32 1.14
CA SER A 115 1.23 -0.46 0.84
C SER A 115 0.98 -0.77 -0.65
N GLY A 116 2.01 -0.63 -1.49
CA GLY A 116 1.94 -0.92 -2.91
C GLY A 116 3.32 -1.16 -3.53
N PHE A 117 3.29 -1.74 -4.73
CA PHE A 117 4.47 -2.02 -5.52
C PHE A 117 4.14 -1.83 -7.01
N LEU A 118 4.99 -1.08 -7.72
CA LEU A 118 4.85 -0.79 -9.14
C LEU A 118 6.20 -0.89 -9.86
N LEU A 119 6.14 -1.21 -11.14
CA LEU A 119 7.28 -1.06 -12.02
C LEU A 119 7.41 0.40 -12.47
N LYS A 120 8.64 0.92 -12.61
CA LYS A 120 8.90 2.29 -13.08
C LYS A 120 8.49 2.52 -14.54
N ASP A 121 8.38 1.45 -15.32
CA ASP A 121 7.90 1.45 -16.71
C ASP A 121 6.39 1.20 -16.83
N ALA A 122 5.68 1.09 -15.71
CA ALA A 122 4.23 1.01 -15.71
C ALA A 122 3.61 2.23 -16.41
N PRO A 123 2.50 2.04 -17.14
CA PRO A 123 1.78 3.15 -17.76
C PRO A 123 1.41 4.22 -16.72
N PRO A 124 1.45 5.52 -17.09
CA PRO A 124 1.10 6.62 -16.17
C PRO A 124 -0.27 6.43 -15.50
N GLU A 125 -1.24 5.88 -16.23
CA GLU A 125 -2.59 5.63 -15.73
C GLU A 125 -2.60 4.61 -14.58
N GLU A 126 -1.73 3.60 -14.63
CA GLU A 126 -1.59 2.61 -13.55
C GLU A 126 -0.99 3.25 -12.30
N MET A 127 0.02 4.11 -12.46
CA MET A 127 0.61 4.85 -11.34
C MET A 127 -0.42 5.76 -10.67
N LEU A 128 -1.19 6.53 -11.45
CA LEU A 128 -2.24 7.42 -10.94
C LEU A 128 -3.34 6.63 -10.23
N ALA A 129 -3.77 5.51 -10.81
CA ALA A 129 -4.75 4.61 -10.19
C ALA A 129 -4.21 4.02 -8.88
N ALA A 130 -2.93 3.65 -8.84
CA ALA A 130 -2.28 3.12 -7.65
C ALA A 130 -2.24 4.15 -6.50
N ILE A 131 -1.88 5.39 -6.79
CA ILE A 131 -1.87 6.47 -5.78
C ILE A 131 -3.26 6.62 -5.15
N ARG A 132 -4.32 6.69 -5.98
CA ARG A 132 -5.70 6.83 -5.50
C ARG A 132 -6.17 5.61 -4.69
N THR A 133 -5.84 4.42 -5.15
CA THR A 133 -6.22 3.17 -4.48
C THR A 133 -5.54 3.04 -3.12
N VAL A 134 -4.24 3.31 -3.07
CA VAL A 134 -3.46 3.26 -1.82
C VAL A 134 -3.94 4.33 -0.84
N GLN A 135 -4.23 5.54 -1.32
CA GLN A 135 -4.79 6.61 -0.48
C GLN A 135 -6.16 6.22 0.10
N ALA A 136 -7.02 5.52 -0.65
CA ALA A 136 -8.31 5.04 -0.19
C ALA A 136 -8.22 3.89 0.84
N GLY A 137 -7.03 3.38 1.13
CA GLY A 137 -6.81 2.32 2.11
C GLY A 137 -6.75 0.91 1.52
N ASP A 138 -6.96 0.78 0.22
CA ASP A 138 -6.71 -0.45 -0.49
C ASP A 138 -5.23 -0.58 -0.85
N ALA A 139 -4.77 -1.80 -1.09
CA ALA A 139 -3.40 -2.05 -1.52
C ALA A 139 -3.33 -2.23 -3.02
N VAL A 140 -2.30 -1.69 -3.64
CA VAL A 140 -1.99 -1.95 -5.04
C VAL A 140 -0.77 -2.85 -5.12
N ILE A 141 -1.04 -4.11 -5.39
CA ILE A 141 -0.05 -5.01 -5.94
C ILE A 141 -0.58 -5.38 -7.33
N ALA A 142 0.20 -5.12 -8.37
CA ALA A 142 -0.22 -5.51 -9.72
C ALA A 142 -0.64 -7.01 -9.72
N PRO A 143 -1.67 -7.41 -10.46
CA PRO A 143 -2.17 -8.80 -10.43
C PRO A 143 -1.07 -9.85 -10.69
N SER A 144 -0.10 -9.54 -11.55
CA SER A 144 1.11 -10.35 -11.78
C SER A 144 1.98 -10.47 -10.52
N SER A 145 2.15 -9.39 -9.77
CA SER A 145 2.94 -9.35 -8.54
C SER A 145 2.21 -9.96 -7.35
N THR A 146 0.87 -9.88 -7.30
CA THR A 146 0.07 -10.53 -6.25
C THR A 146 0.22 -12.05 -6.30
N ARG A 147 0.13 -12.66 -7.50
CA ARG A 147 0.32 -14.11 -7.64
C ARG A 147 1.73 -14.53 -7.23
N ARG A 148 2.75 -13.81 -7.70
CA ARG A 148 4.15 -14.08 -7.34
C ARG A 148 4.42 -13.87 -5.86
N LEU A 149 3.85 -12.81 -5.27
CA LEU A 149 3.91 -12.61 -3.82
C LEU A 149 3.36 -13.82 -3.06
N LEU A 150 2.21 -14.34 -3.48
CA LEU A 150 1.60 -15.52 -2.86
C LEU A 150 2.50 -16.75 -3.03
N GLU A 151 3.12 -16.96 -4.19
CA GLU A 151 4.06 -18.06 -4.45
C GLU A 151 5.32 -17.96 -3.58
N HIS A 152 5.82 -16.75 -3.30
CA HIS A 152 7.00 -16.55 -2.44
C HIS A 152 6.67 -16.58 -0.94
N LEU A 153 5.51 -16.10 -0.51
CA LEU A 153 5.05 -16.32 0.86
C LEU A 153 4.96 -17.80 1.17
N VAL A 154 4.58 -18.62 0.18
CA VAL A 154 4.56 -20.08 0.28
C VAL A 154 5.91 -20.69 0.62
N THR A 155 6.96 -20.24 -0.08
CA THR A 155 8.32 -20.79 0.10
C THR A 155 9.05 -20.22 1.32
N ALA A 156 8.59 -19.09 1.86
CA ALA A 156 9.18 -18.42 3.01
C ALA A 156 8.50 -18.78 4.34
N LEU A 157 7.35 -19.47 4.32
CA LEU A 157 6.70 -19.95 5.52
C LEU A 157 7.46 -21.15 6.10
N PRO A 158 7.65 -21.25 7.43
CA PRO A 158 8.27 -22.40 8.06
C PRO A 158 7.49 -23.68 7.74
N ASP A 159 8.21 -24.78 7.61
CA ASP A 159 7.68 -26.13 7.40
C ASP A 159 6.51 -26.46 8.36
N ASP A 160 5.58 -27.27 7.90
CA ASP A 160 4.29 -27.70 8.49
C ASP A 160 4.29 -28.20 9.95
N GLN A 161 5.42 -28.13 10.69
CA GLN A 161 5.57 -28.68 12.03
C GLN A 161 5.63 -27.64 13.18
N ALA A 162 5.70 -26.36 12.90
CA ALA A 162 5.62 -25.35 13.95
C ALA A 162 4.17 -24.86 14.11
N PRO A 163 3.65 -24.70 15.34
CA PRO A 163 2.35 -24.08 15.53
C PRO A 163 2.39 -22.68 14.96
N ALA A 164 1.48 -22.39 14.01
CA ALA A 164 1.38 -21.06 13.41
C ALA A 164 1.19 -20.01 14.52
N PRO A 165 1.88 -18.87 14.46
CA PRO A 165 1.72 -17.81 15.44
C PRO A 165 0.25 -17.37 15.47
N SER A 166 -0.35 -17.28 16.65
CA SER A 166 -1.72 -16.81 16.81
C SER A 166 -1.74 -15.28 16.88
N HIS A 167 -2.54 -14.65 16.03
CA HIS A 167 -2.78 -13.22 16.12
C HIS A 167 -4.09 -12.95 16.89
N PRO A 168 -4.07 -12.16 17.99
CA PRO A 168 -5.26 -11.94 18.82
C PRO A 168 -6.47 -11.43 18.01
N GLY A 169 -6.25 -10.50 17.09
CA GLY A 169 -7.30 -9.92 16.24
C GLY A 169 -8.02 -10.93 15.35
N LEU A 170 -7.41 -12.08 15.03
CA LEU A 170 -8.10 -13.13 14.26
C LEU A 170 -9.24 -13.80 15.06
N ALA A 171 -9.12 -13.85 16.39
CA ALA A 171 -10.18 -14.37 17.25
C ALA A 171 -11.37 -13.39 17.39
N GLU A 172 -11.13 -12.10 17.12
CA GLU A 172 -12.15 -11.05 17.20
C GLU A 172 -12.96 -10.91 15.90
N LEU A 173 -12.51 -11.54 14.81
CA LEU A 173 -13.22 -11.48 13.53
C LEU A 173 -14.55 -12.23 13.62
N THR A 174 -15.61 -11.61 13.13
CA THR A 174 -16.88 -12.32 12.85
C THR A 174 -16.68 -13.28 11.67
N ASP A 175 -17.57 -14.25 11.51
CA ASP A 175 -17.51 -15.20 10.38
C ASP A 175 -17.46 -14.48 9.04
N ARG A 176 -18.22 -13.40 8.89
CA ARG A 176 -18.24 -12.60 7.66
C ARG A 176 -16.94 -11.85 7.41
N GLU A 177 -16.34 -11.28 8.42
CA GLU A 177 -15.04 -10.62 8.33
C GLU A 177 -13.93 -11.62 8.03
N ARG A 178 -14.02 -12.82 8.58
CA ARG A 178 -13.10 -13.92 8.29
C ARG A 178 -13.22 -14.40 6.84
N GLU A 179 -14.44 -14.54 6.30
CA GLU A 179 -14.67 -14.84 4.88
C GLU A 179 -14.04 -13.76 3.97
N VAL A 180 -14.28 -12.49 4.30
CA VAL A 180 -13.70 -11.37 3.55
C VAL A 180 -12.16 -11.43 3.59
N LEU A 181 -11.55 -11.67 4.76
CA LEU A 181 -10.09 -11.79 4.89
C LEU A 181 -9.51 -12.95 4.06
N VAL A 182 -10.20 -14.09 4.03
CA VAL A 182 -9.79 -15.24 3.20
C VAL A 182 -9.83 -14.88 1.72
N LEU A 183 -10.88 -14.20 1.25
CA LEU A 183 -10.99 -13.77 -0.14
C LEU A 183 -9.94 -12.68 -0.49
N MET A 184 -9.68 -11.76 0.44
CA MET A 184 -8.56 -10.81 0.32
C MET A 184 -7.23 -11.53 0.14
N ALA A 185 -6.95 -12.54 0.97
CA ALA A 185 -5.72 -13.32 0.92
C ALA A 185 -5.61 -14.17 -0.35
N ARG A 186 -6.73 -14.51 -0.99
CA ARG A 186 -6.78 -15.15 -2.31
C ARG A 186 -6.63 -14.18 -3.49
N GLY A 187 -6.33 -12.91 -3.22
CA GLY A 187 -6.09 -11.88 -4.23
C GLY A 187 -7.36 -11.29 -4.87
N ARG A 188 -8.56 -11.54 -4.28
CA ARG A 188 -9.80 -10.97 -4.79
C ARG A 188 -9.88 -9.46 -4.54
N SER A 189 -10.27 -8.69 -5.54
CA SER A 189 -10.61 -7.26 -5.39
C SER A 189 -11.93 -7.07 -4.61
N ASN A 190 -12.22 -5.87 -4.13
CA ASN A 190 -13.48 -5.59 -3.43
C ASN A 190 -14.70 -5.85 -4.32
N THR A 191 -14.62 -5.57 -5.62
CA THR A 191 -15.67 -5.86 -6.61
C THR A 191 -15.89 -7.37 -6.76
N GLU A 192 -14.81 -8.18 -6.86
CA GLU A 192 -14.91 -9.64 -6.95
C GLU A 192 -15.46 -10.24 -5.65
N ILE A 193 -15.01 -9.75 -4.48
CA ILE A 193 -15.54 -10.16 -3.17
C ILE A 193 -17.04 -9.84 -3.08
N ALA A 194 -17.46 -8.68 -3.57
CA ALA A 194 -18.88 -8.29 -3.61
C ALA A 194 -19.71 -9.27 -4.44
N GLY A 195 -19.18 -9.69 -5.60
CA GLY A 195 -19.79 -10.73 -6.45
C GLY A 195 -19.83 -12.09 -5.77
N ASP A 196 -18.70 -12.56 -5.21
CA ASP A 196 -18.59 -13.87 -4.54
C ASP A 196 -19.52 -13.98 -3.32
N LEU A 197 -19.72 -12.87 -2.61
CA LEU A 197 -20.51 -12.81 -1.37
C LEU A 197 -21.94 -12.28 -1.56
N PHE A 198 -22.32 -11.92 -2.79
CA PHE A 198 -23.63 -11.37 -3.15
C PHE A 198 -24.04 -10.13 -2.32
N VAL A 199 -23.10 -9.19 -2.16
CA VAL A 199 -23.31 -7.92 -1.44
C VAL A 199 -22.86 -6.72 -2.26
N ALA A 200 -23.21 -5.50 -1.83
CA ALA A 200 -22.68 -4.28 -2.44
C ALA A 200 -21.19 -4.08 -2.12
N GLU A 201 -20.42 -3.50 -3.05
CA GLU A 201 -19.01 -3.20 -2.85
C GLU A 201 -18.75 -2.29 -1.63
N ALA A 202 -19.65 -1.33 -1.37
CA ALA A 202 -19.58 -0.49 -0.17
C ALA A 202 -19.65 -1.32 1.13
N THR A 203 -20.41 -2.43 1.13
CA THR A 203 -20.48 -3.36 2.26
C THR A 203 -19.16 -4.09 2.44
N VAL A 204 -18.52 -4.53 1.33
CA VAL A 204 -17.19 -5.13 1.37
C VAL A 204 -16.17 -4.16 1.94
N LYS A 205 -16.14 -2.90 1.48
CA LYS A 205 -15.24 -1.85 2.02
C LYS A 205 -15.41 -1.69 3.53
N THR A 206 -16.64 -1.74 4.01
CA THR A 206 -16.93 -1.67 5.46
C THR A 206 -16.36 -2.87 6.21
N HIS A 207 -16.49 -4.10 5.67
CA HIS A 207 -15.90 -5.29 6.27
C HIS A 207 -14.39 -5.26 6.24
N VAL A 208 -13.77 -4.85 5.11
CA VAL A 208 -12.31 -4.65 4.99
C VAL A 208 -11.81 -3.69 6.09
N GLY A 209 -12.42 -2.51 6.23
CA GLY A 209 -12.04 -1.55 7.27
C GLY A 209 -12.10 -2.14 8.69
N ARG A 210 -13.13 -2.95 9.00
CA ARG A 210 -13.26 -3.63 10.30
C ARG A 210 -12.19 -4.71 10.49
N VAL A 211 -11.87 -5.47 9.43
CA VAL A 211 -10.79 -6.47 9.45
C VAL A 211 -9.46 -5.79 9.74
N LEU A 212 -9.12 -4.71 9.02
CA LEU A 212 -7.91 -3.95 9.23
C LEU A 212 -7.80 -3.45 10.68
N SER A 213 -8.88 -2.85 11.18
CA SER A 213 -8.94 -2.33 12.56
C SER A 213 -8.71 -3.41 13.61
N LYS A 214 -9.37 -4.59 13.48
CA LYS A 214 -9.25 -5.69 14.43
C LYS A 214 -7.88 -6.37 14.39
N LEU A 215 -7.27 -6.44 13.20
CA LEU A 215 -5.92 -6.96 13.03
C LEU A 215 -4.83 -5.93 13.37
N GLY A 216 -5.17 -4.66 13.64
CA GLY A 216 -4.19 -3.58 13.73
C GLY A 216 -3.38 -3.43 12.44
N ALA A 217 -3.93 -3.92 11.33
CA ALA A 217 -3.29 -3.86 10.04
C ALA A 217 -3.49 -2.47 9.43
N ARG A 218 -2.42 -1.90 8.93
CA ARG A 218 -2.40 -0.56 8.36
C ARG A 218 -3.10 -0.48 7.00
N ASP A 219 -3.02 -1.57 6.26
CA ASP A 219 -3.58 -1.72 4.92
C ASP A 219 -3.88 -3.19 4.60
N ARG A 220 -4.42 -3.41 3.39
CA ARG A 220 -4.80 -4.73 2.90
C ARG A 220 -3.61 -5.70 2.81
N VAL A 221 -2.41 -5.22 2.44
CA VAL A 221 -1.21 -6.07 2.32
C VAL A 221 -0.86 -6.67 3.67
N GLN A 222 -0.85 -5.83 4.72
CA GLN A 222 -0.54 -6.30 6.08
C GLN A 222 -1.57 -7.31 6.59
N ALA A 223 -2.86 -7.11 6.29
CA ALA A 223 -3.90 -8.06 6.66
C ALA A 223 -3.72 -9.42 5.94
N VAL A 224 -3.35 -9.39 4.65
CA VAL A 224 -3.06 -10.61 3.87
C VAL A 224 -1.82 -11.32 4.41
N VAL A 225 -0.73 -10.62 4.69
CA VAL A 225 0.47 -11.20 5.32
C VAL A 225 0.11 -11.89 6.65
N THR A 226 -0.63 -11.20 7.52
CA THR A 226 -1.10 -11.76 8.80
C THR A 226 -1.93 -13.05 8.60
N ALA A 227 -2.81 -13.08 7.59
CA ALA A 227 -3.62 -14.25 7.28
C ALA A 227 -2.77 -15.48 6.89
N TYR A 228 -1.69 -15.28 6.12
CA TYR A 228 -0.76 -16.35 5.76
C TYR A 228 0.15 -16.74 6.92
N GLU A 229 0.75 -15.80 7.62
CA GLU A 229 1.64 -16.07 8.77
C GLU A 229 0.92 -16.87 9.87
N CYS A 230 -0.35 -16.58 10.10
CA CYS A 230 -1.17 -17.28 11.08
C CYS A 230 -1.85 -18.55 10.53
N GLY A 231 -1.56 -18.96 9.32
CA GLY A 231 -2.10 -20.19 8.73
C GLY A 231 -3.60 -20.18 8.47
N LEU A 232 -4.25 -19.00 8.45
CA LEU A 232 -5.67 -18.85 8.10
C LEU A 232 -5.92 -19.23 6.64
N VAL A 233 -4.97 -18.92 5.77
CA VAL A 233 -4.96 -19.30 4.35
C VAL A 233 -3.67 -20.01 4.05
N ARG A 234 -3.77 -21.09 3.27
CA ARG A 234 -2.63 -21.81 2.73
C ARG A 234 -2.58 -21.64 1.22
N PRO A 235 -1.41 -21.58 0.63
CA PRO A 235 -1.27 -21.51 -0.82
C PRO A 235 -1.79 -22.77 -1.50
N GLY A 236 -2.48 -22.61 -2.62
CA GLY A 236 -2.95 -23.73 -3.43
C GLY A 236 -4.22 -24.45 -2.94
N THR A 237 -4.92 -23.89 -1.95
CA THR A 237 -6.26 -24.38 -1.54
C THR A 237 -7.36 -23.41 -1.95
#